data_98109222375b124c50dcec07b05f944c
#
_entry.id   98109222375b124c50dcec07b05f944c
#
_cell.length_a   1.000
_cell.length_b   1.000
_cell.length_c   1.000
_cell.angle_alpha   90.00
_cell.angle_beta   90.00
_cell.angle_gamma   90.00
#
_symmetry.space_group_name_H-M   'P 1'
#
loop_
_entity.id
_entity.type
_entity.pdbx_description
1 polymer ?
#
loop_
_entity_poly.entity_id
_entity_poly.type
_entity_poly.pdbx_seq_one_letter_code
_entity_poly.pdbx_strand_id
1 'polypeptide(L)'
;EAAVNAQGISITYAKVYGGEVSEPEEPEFPGYSDVDDATSTSSGELFKIQYEPAAEWNAESGYSNLFLNGTDHYSTSGEGSEGQYYTMKFIGTGIEIYASKNTAHADFDVYIDDEFAGTGEANLESGNTQHQQLLFKAEGLENTTHTLRVEKTPGDTATKAMQIDMIRVYHEEMAPTSITLDRSEVTMIPGGSTTLNASVEPWVATNDDIIWTSSNDAVVSV
;
A
#
# COMPACT_ATOMS: atom_id res chain seq x y z
N GLU A 1 20.61 -13.43 50.85
CA GLU A 1 19.64 -12.84 49.92
C GLU A 1 20.43 -12.17 48.78
N ALA A 2 20.50 -12.83 47.64
CA ALA A 2 21.10 -12.27 46.44
C ALA A 2 20.10 -11.34 45.78
N ALA A 3 20.42 -10.05 45.73
CA ALA A 3 19.65 -9.11 44.94
C ALA A 3 19.79 -9.49 43.45
N VAL A 4 18.71 -9.97 42.85
CA VAL A 4 18.64 -10.18 41.42
C VAL A 4 18.50 -8.78 40.78
N ASN A 5 19.60 -8.28 40.22
CA ASN A 5 19.54 -7.08 39.40
C ASN A 5 18.68 -7.41 38.18
N ALA A 6 17.60 -6.64 37.99
CA ALA A 6 16.86 -6.65 36.75
C ALA A 6 17.81 -6.17 35.62
N GLN A 7 18.34 -7.10 34.85
CA GLN A 7 19.14 -6.75 33.68
C GLN A 7 18.17 -6.37 32.57
N GLY A 8 18.22 -5.11 32.20
CA GLY A 8 17.52 -4.62 31.01
C GLY A 8 18.12 -5.29 29.77
N ILE A 9 17.26 -5.77 28.89
CA ILE A 9 17.64 -6.34 27.61
C ILE A 9 17.58 -5.22 26.58
N SER A 10 18.72 -4.91 26.00
CA SER A 10 18.78 -3.99 24.87
C SER A 10 18.95 -4.80 23.60
N ILE A 11 17.98 -4.74 22.69
CA ILE A 11 18.14 -5.24 21.34
C ILE A 11 18.74 -4.14 20.52
N THR A 12 20.01 -4.30 20.16
CA THR A 12 20.78 -3.23 19.52
C THR A 12 20.53 -3.14 18.02
N TYR A 13 20.12 -4.23 17.38
CA TYR A 13 19.71 -4.27 15.96
C TYR A 13 19.03 -5.59 15.62
N ALA A 14 18.15 -5.53 14.65
CA ALA A 14 17.72 -6.67 13.87
C ALA A 14 18.37 -6.59 12.49
N LYS A 15 18.79 -7.73 11.92
CA LYS A 15 19.44 -7.78 10.61
C LYS A 15 18.57 -8.61 9.67
N VAL A 16 18.18 -8.00 8.56
CA VAL A 16 17.53 -8.71 7.45
C VAL A 16 18.64 -9.33 6.59
N TYR A 17 18.58 -10.63 6.36
CA TYR A 17 19.45 -11.30 5.42
C TYR A 17 18.68 -11.56 4.14
N GLY A 18 19.12 -10.96 3.04
CA GLY A 18 18.77 -11.46 1.73
C GLY A 18 19.30 -12.88 1.61
N GLY A 19 18.44 -13.85 1.27
CA GLY A 19 18.87 -15.22 1.01
C GLY A 19 19.99 -15.25 -0.03
N GLU A 20 20.85 -16.31 0.00
CA GLU A 20 21.82 -16.53 -1.06
C GLU A 20 21.08 -16.59 -2.40
N VAL A 21 21.47 -15.72 -3.31
CA VAL A 21 20.95 -15.70 -4.67
C VAL A 21 21.37 -17.02 -5.32
N SER A 22 20.47 -17.98 -5.40
CA SER A 22 20.58 -19.04 -6.39
C SER A 22 20.64 -18.36 -7.76
N GLU A 23 21.52 -18.84 -8.68
CA GLU A 23 21.67 -18.31 -10.03
C GLU A 23 20.33 -17.88 -10.63
N PRO A 24 20.24 -16.69 -11.27
CA PRO A 24 18.98 -16.16 -11.72
C PRO A 24 18.34 -17.13 -12.72
N GLU A 25 17.30 -17.81 -12.29
CA GLU A 25 16.27 -18.23 -13.24
C GLU A 25 15.72 -16.92 -13.84
N GLU A 26 15.66 -16.84 -15.18
CA GLU A 26 15.14 -15.67 -15.89
C GLU A 26 13.85 -15.19 -15.19
N PRO A 27 13.67 -13.88 -14.99
CA PRO A 27 12.56 -13.38 -14.22
C PRO A 27 11.25 -13.83 -14.88
N GLU A 28 10.60 -14.82 -14.30
CA GLU A 28 9.21 -15.11 -14.59
C GLU A 28 8.40 -13.91 -14.08
N PHE A 29 8.18 -12.94 -14.94
CA PHE A 29 7.39 -11.73 -14.76
C PHE A 29 7.90 -10.78 -13.64
N PRO A 30 7.85 -9.47 -13.86
CA PRO A 30 8.01 -8.53 -12.78
C PRO A 30 7.02 -8.90 -11.67
N GLY A 31 7.48 -8.95 -10.44
CA GLY A 31 6.60 -9.08 -9.29
C GLY A 31 5.56 -7.97 -9.32
N TYR A 32 4.47 -8.15 -8.63
CA TYR A 32 3.52 -7.05 -8.43
C TYR A 32 3.08 -6.98 -6.98
N SER A 33 2.64 -5.81 -6.58
CA SER A 33 2.00 -5.55 -5.30
C SER A 33 0.64 -4.92 -5.51
N ASP A 34 -0.36 -5.46 -4.84
CA ASP A 34 -1.70 -4.88 -4.82
C ASP A 34 -1.82 -3.95 -3.62
N VAL A 35 -2.02 -2.67 -3.90
CA VAL A 35 -2.25 -1.62 -2.91
C VAL A 35 -3.74 -1.45 -2.75
N ASP A 36 -4.25 -1.88 -1.61
CA ASP A 36 -5.66 -1.78 -1.22
C ASP A 36 -6.05 -0.31 -1.01
N ASP A 37 -7.27 0.04 -1.34
CA ASP A 37 -7.83 1.38 -1.15
C ASP A 37 -7.74 1.87 0.30
N ALA A 38 -7.81 0.97 1.28
CA ALA A 38 -7.67 1.26 2.69
C ALA A 38 -6.21 1.54 3.13
N THR A 39 -5.22 1.25 2.28
CA THR A 39 -3.79 1.52 2.54
C THR A 39 -3.49 2.99 2.32
N SER A 40 -3.86 3.84 3.27
CA SER A 40 -3.82 5.30 3.15
C SER A 40 -2.72 5.95 3.99
N THR A 41 -2.35 7.17 3.61
CA THR A 41 -1.39 8.02 4.31
C THR A 41 -1.76 9.49 4.21
N SER A 42 -1.25 10.30 5.16
CA SER A 42 -1.26 11.77 5.07
C SER A 42 0.10 12.37 4.71
N SER A 43 1.13 11.54 4.53
CA SER A 43 2.54 11.97 4.41
C SER A 43 3.20 11.63 3.07
N GLY A 44 2.48 11.02 2.13
CA GLY A 44 3.00 10.65 0.81
C GLY A 44 4.07 9.55 0.87
N GLU A 45 3.89 8.57 1.75
CA GLU A 45 4.73 7.38 1.82
C GLU A 45 4.56 6.48 0.58
N LEU A 46 5.57 5.66 0.28
CA LEU A 46 5.53 4.72 -0.84
C LEU A 46 4.39 3.70 -0.67
N PHE A 47 3.70 3.39 -1.76
CA PHE A 47 2.62 2.40 -1.83
C PHE A 47 1.48 2.66 -0.83
N LYS A 48 1.21 3.94 -0.55
CA LYS A 48 0.09 4.38 0.27
C LYS A 48 -0.67 5.49 -0.42
N ILE A 49 -1.98 5.40 -0.41
CA ILE A 49 -2.86 6.31 -1.11
C ILE A 49 -3.15 7.51 -0.22
N GLN A 50 -3.02 8.71 -0.77
CA GLN A 50 -3.40 9.96 -0.11
C GLN A 50 -4.60 10.53 -0.83
N TYR A 51 -5.72 10.66 -0.12
CA TYR A 51 -6.99 11.18 -0.61
C TYR A 51 -7.11 12.68 -0.34
N GLU A 52 -7.49 13.47 -1.36
CA GLU A 52 -7.56 14.93 -1.26
C GLU A 52 -8.82 15.52 -1.92
N PRO A 53 -9.52 16.47 -1.28
CA PRO A 53 -9.40 16.73 0.15
C PRO A 53 -9.92 15.54 0.98
N ALA A 54 -9.22 15.16 2.04
CA ALA A 54 -9.56 13.94 2.81
C ALA A 54 -11.00 13.93 3.35
N ALA A 55 -11.58 15.11 3.65
CA ALA A 55 -12.94 15.22 4.15
C ALA A 55 -14.02 14.93 3.09
N GLU A 56 -13.63 14.81 1.83
CA GLU A 56 -14.53 14.55 0.71
C GLU A 56 -14.46 13.10 0.21
N TRP A 57 -13.80 12.24 0.95
CA TRP A 57 -13.69 10.82 0.67
C TRP A 57 -14.36 9.99 1.76
N ASN A 58 -15.04 8.95 1.35
CA ASN A 58 -15.71 7.99 2.21
C ASN A 58 -15.11 6.62 2.00
N ALA A 59 -15.03 5.84 3.07
CA ALA A 59 -14.63 4.44 3.04
C ALA A 59 -15.83 3.57 3.37
N GLU A 60 -16.01 2.49 2.62
CA GLU A 60 -16.97 1.43 2.93
C GLU A 60 -16.25 0.11 3.17
N SER A 61 -16.91 -0.80 3.89
CA SER A 61 -16.38 -2.12 4.21
C SER A 61 -17.48 -3.16 4.32
N GLY A 62 -17.10 -4.43 4.34
CA GLY A 62 -18.05 -5.53 4.45
C GLY A 62 -18.47 -6.17 3.12
N TYR A 63 -17.81 -5.82 2.04
CA TYR A 63 -18.10 -6.27 0.68
C TYR A 63 -17.08 -7.30 0.15
N SER A 64 -16.71 -8.28 0.96
CA SER A 64 -15.61 -9.24 0.70
C SER A 64 -15.68 -10.01 -0.62
N ASN A 65 -16.85 -10.01 -1.29
CA ASN A 65 -17.02 -10.66 -2.59
C ASN A 65 -17.03 -9.67 -3.77
N LEU A 66 -16.88 -8.36 -3.49
CA LEU A 66 -17.02 -7.31 -4.50
C LEU A 66 -15.74 -6.49 -4.69
N PHE A 67 -14.92 -6.40 -3.65
CA PHE A 67 -13.71 -5.58 -3.60
C PHE A 67 -12.55 -6.33 -2.97
N LEU A 68 -11.32 -5.89 -3.26
CA LEU A 68 -10.12 -6.38 -2.58
C LEU A 68 -10.27 -6.12 -1.07
N ASN A 69 -10.00 -7.13 -0.24
CA ASN A 69 -10.21 -7.10 1.21
C ASN A 69 -11.60 -6.65 1.68
N GLY A 70 -12.54 -6.47 0.75
CA GLY A 70 -13.92 -6.09 1.03
C GLY A 70 -14.12 -4.61 1.37
N THR A 71 -13.22 -3.75 0.94
CA THR A 71 -13.25 -2.31 1.15
C THR A 71 -13.27 -1.55 -0.18
N ASP A 72 -13.80 -0.33 -0.18
CA ASP A 72 -13.65 0.63 -1.26
C ASP A 72 -13.65 2.06 -0.73
N HIS A 73 -13.01 2.96 -1.46
CA HIS A 73 -13.09 4.39 -1.24
C HIS A 73 -13.78 5.08 -2.40
N TYR A 74 -14.63 6.06 -2.08
CA TYR A 74 -15.28 6.87 -3.08
C TYR A 74 -15.36 8.34 -2.64
N SER A 75 -15.22 9.23 -3.63
CA SER A 75 -15.36 10.67 -3.40
C SER A 75 -16.81 11.04 -3.18
N THR A 76 -17.05 12.15 -2.47
CA THR A 76 -18.39 12.73 -2.42
C THR A 76 -18.89 13.09 -3.81
N SER A 77 -20.20 13.11 -3.98
CA SER A 77 -20.91 13.56 -5.18
C SER A 77 -21.92 14.64 -4.80
N GLY A 78 -22.25 15.51 -5.74
CA GLY A 78 -23.17 16.63 -5.51
C GLY A 78 -22.60 17.97 -5.96
N GLU A 79 -23.37 19.02 -5.92
CA GLU A 79 -22.95 20.38 -6.27
C GLU A 79 -21.77 20.81 -5.39
N GLY A 80 -20.67 21.22 -6.01
CA GLY A 80 -19.42 21.61 -5.34
C GLY A 80 -18.44 20.46 -5.06
N SER A 81 -18.76 19.23 -5.45
CA SER A 81 -17.82 18.09 -5.35
C SER A 81 -16.93 17.99 -6.60
N GLU A 82 -16.16 19.03 -6.85
CA GLU A 82 -15.18 19.08 -7.94
C GLU A 82 -13.76 19.11 -7.37
N GLY A 83 -12.81 18.54 -8.13
CA GLY A 83 -11.41 18.60 -7.77
C GLY A 83 -10.94 17.58 -6.73
N GLN A 84 -11.76 16.54 -6.45
CA GLN A 84 -11.27 15.41 -5.67
C GLN A 84 -10.25 14.63 -6.50
N TYR A 85 -9.16 14.24 -5.83
CA TYR A 85 -8.13 13.42 -6.41
C TYR A 85 -7.51 12.52 -5.33
N TYR A 86 -6.79 11.53 -5.77
CA TYR A 86 -5.86 10.82 -4.90
C TYR A 86 -4.48 10.73 -5.55
N THR A 87 -3.47 10.59 -4.72
CA THR A 87 -2.08 10.41 -5.13
C THR A 87 -1.48 9.19 -4.46
N MET A 88 -0.47 8.63 -5.10
CA MET A 88 0.36 7.57 -4.54
C MET A 88 1.78 7.70 -5.09
N LYS A 89 2.79 7.50 -4.24
CA LYS A 89 4.16 7.26 -4.71
C LYS A 89 4.40 5.76 -4.81
N PHE A 90 5.02 5.33 -5.88
CA PHE A 90 5.36 3.92 -6.08
C PHE A 90 6.73 3.79 -6.76
N ILE A 91 7.34 2.61 -6.63
CA ILE A 91 8.50 2.19 -7.43
C ILE A 91 8.02 1.06 -8.29
N GLY A 92 8.22 1.15 -9.61
CA GLY A 92 7.75 0.08 -10.49
C GLY A 92 7.85 0.39 -11.97
N THR A 93 7.54 -0.61 -12.76
CA THR A 93 7.61 -0.59 -14.25
C THR A 93 6.25 -0.45 -14.91
N GLY A 94 5.17 -0.44 -14.10
CA GLY A 94 3.81 -0.29 -14.60
C GLY A 94 2.79 -0.29 -13.48
N ILE A 95 1.58 0.14 -13.80
CA ILE A 95 0.45 0.14 -12.87
C ILE A 95 -0.85 -0.25 -13.56
N GLU A 96 -1.78 -0.78 -12.77
CA GLU A 96 -3.17 -1.01 -13.13
C GLU A 96 -4.07 -0.42 -12.04
N ILE A 97 -5.15 0.25 -12.42
CA ILE A 97 -6.15 0.80 -11.50
C ILE A 97 -7.45 0.02 -11.67
N TYR A 98 -7.94 -0.51 -10.56
CA TYR A 98 -9.17 -1.26 -10.49
C TYR A 98 -10.22 -0.48 -9.70
N ALA A 99 -11.41 -0.42 -10.26
CA ALA A 99 -12.57 0.22 -9.63
C ALA A 99 -13.86 -0.42 -10.17
N SER A 100 -15.00 0.05 -9.69
CA SER A 100 -16.29 -0.38 -10.23
C SER A 100 -16.74 0.53 -11.37
N LYS A 101 -17.38 -0.06 -12.39
CA LYS A 101 -18.18 0.68 -13.37
C LYS A 101 -19.62 0.82 -12.89
N ASN A 102 -20.14 2.04 -12.90
CA ASN A 102 -21.52 2.33 -12.45
C ASN A 102 -22.04 3.60 -13.13
N THR A 103 -23.36 3.73 -13.23
CA THR A 103 -24.01 4.95 -13.80
C THR A 103 -23.81 6.20 -12.94
N ALA A 104 -23.50 6.04 -11.64
CA ALA A 104 -23.20 7.10 -10.70
C ALA A 104 -21.68 7.32 -10.48
N HIS A 105 -20.83 6.62 -11.23
CA HIS A 105 -19.40 6.82 -11.15
C HIS A 105 -18.90 7.77 -12.24
N ALA A 106 -17.96 8.65 -11.85
CA ALA A 106 -17.24 9.54 -12.74
C ALA A 106 -16.09 8.79 -13.40
N ASP A 107 -15.80 9.13 -14.65
CA ASP A 107 -14.52 8.84 -15.26
C ASP A 107 -13.42 9.63 -14.57
N PHE A 108 -12.18 9.21 -14.71
CA PHE A 108 -11.05 9.84 -14.05
C PHE A 108 -9.84 9.94 -14.99
N ASP A 109 -9.11 11.05 -14.84
CA ASP A 109 -7.86 11.29 -15.55
C ASP A 109 -6.68 10.85 -14.69
N VAL A 110 -5.72 10.18 -15.32
CA VAL A 110 -4.53 9.63 -14.69
C VAL A 110 -3.30 10.38 -15.16
N TYR A 111 -2.48 10.78 -14.19
CA TYR A 111 -1.18 11.42 -14.42
C TYR A 111 -0.11 10.59 -13.73
N ILE A 112 1.00 10.40 -14.40
CA ILE A 112 2.21 9.78 -13.85
C ILE A 112 3.33 10.80 -14.01
N ASP A 113 3.99 11.18 -12.91
CA ASP A 113 5.04 12.20 -12.87
C ASP A 113 4.61 13.55 -13.47
N ASP A 114 3.37 13.95 -13.15
CA ASP A 114 2.68 15.15 -13.63
C ASP A 114 2.34 15.15 -15.16
N GLU A 115 2.64 14.07 -15.88
CA GLU A 115 2.28 13.92 -17.29
C GLU A 115 0.97 13.12 -17.42
N PHE A 116 0.07 13.60 -18.30
CA PHE A 116 -1.20 12.91 -18.58
C PHE A 116 -0.93 11.55 -19.22
N ALA A 117 -1.38 10.49 -18.56
CA ALA A 117 -1.16 9.10 -18.97
C ALA A 117 -2.41 8.45 -19.62
N GLY A 118 -3.60 8.97 -19.34
CA GLY A 118 -4.84 8.46 -19.91
C GLY A 118 -6.04 8.64 -19.00
N THR A 119 -7.18 8.09 -19.40
CA THR A 119 -8.45 8.18 -18.69
C THR A 119 -8.97 6.79 -18.34
N GLY A 120 -9.47 6.62 -17.13
CA GLY A 120 -10.20 5.43 -16.70
C GLY A 120 -11.71 5.64 -16.87
N GLU A 121 -12.35 4.78 -17.66
CA GLU A 121 -13.77 4.86 -17.95
C GLU A 121 -14.58 4.08 -16.92
N ALA A 122 -15.02 4.75 -15.86
CA ALA A 122 -15.83 4.17 -14.78
C ALA A 122 -17.33 4.40 -14.96
N ASN A 123 -17.72 5.37 -15.79
CA ASN A 123 -19.10 5.69 -16.05
C ASN A 123 -19.76 4.65 -16.97
N LEU A 124 -20.96 4.24 -16.61
CA LEU A 124 -21.87 3.48 -17.48
C LEU A 124 -23.04 4.37 -17.89
N GLU A 125 -23.44 4.34 -19.17
CA GLU A 125 -24.68 4.99 -19.62
C GLU A 125 -25.92 4.28 -19.00
N SER A 126 -25.84 2.96 -18.83
CA SER A 126 -26.92 2.14 -18.25
C SER A 126 -26.38 0.77 -17.83
N GLY A 127 -27.13 0.07 -16.97
CA GLY A 127 -26.83 -1.30 -16.56
C GLY A 127 -26.53 -1.43 -15.07
N ASN A 128 -26.15 -2.64 -14.68
CA ASN A 128 -25.79 -2.94 -13.29
C ASN A 128 -24.33 -2.62 -13.04
N THR A 129 -24.00 -2.34 -11.77
CA THR A 129 -22.62 -2.17 -11.32
C THR A 129 -21.77 -3.38 -11.69
N GLN A 130 -20.59 -3.10 -12.22
CA GLN A 130 -19.55 -4.08 -12.53
C GLN A 130 -18.37 -3.81 -11.60
N HIS A 131 -18.12 -4.71 -10.66
CA HIS A 131 -17.05 -4.56 -9.68
C HIS A 131 -15.70 -5.05 -10.21
N GLN A 132 -14.61 -4.60 -9.61
CA GLN A 132 -13.22 -5.04 -9.89
C GLN A 132 -12.86 -4.99 -11.39
N GLN A 133 -13.22 -3.90 -12.04
CA GLN A 133 -12.88 -3.70 -13.45
C GLN A 133 -11.52 -3.03 -13.57
N LEU A 134 -10.67 -3.54 -14.45
CA LEU A 134 -9.46 -2.84 -14.87
C LEU A 134 -9.88 -1.63 -15.70
N LEU A 135 -9.65 -0.43 -15.17
CA LEU A 135 -10.07 0.82 -15.79
C LEU A 135 -8.92 1.60 -16.42
N PHE A 136 -7.71 1.40 -15.92
CA PHE A 136 -6.51 2.05 -16.46
C PHE A 136 -5.30 1.13 -16.32
N LYS A 137 -4.40 1.20 -17.30
CA LYS A 137 -3.12 0.49 -17.31
C LYS A 137 -2.03 1.35 -17.93
N ALA A 138 -0.86 1.39 -17.27
CA ALA A 138 0.38 1.91 -17.85
C ALA A 138 1.48 0.85 -17.70
N GLU A 139 2.33 0.71 -18.72
CA GLU A 139 3.44 -0.24 -18.80
C GLU A 139 4.68 0.45 -19.37
N GLY A 140 5.85 -0.15 -19.14
CA GLY A 140 7.10 0.31 -19.71
C GLY A 140 7.68 1.55 -19.03
N LEU A 141 7.28 1.80 -17.77
CA LEU A 141 7.92 2.81 -16.93
C LEU A 141 9.33 2.34 -16.55
N GLU A 142 10.21 3.28 -16.25
CA GLU A 142 11.50 2.95 -15.65
C GLU A 142 11.27 2.41 -14.22
N ASN A 143 12.08 1.42 -13.77
CA ASN A 143 11.96 0.91 -12.39
C ASN A 143 12.56 1.90 -11.39
N THR A 144 11.86 3.00 -11.17
CA THR A 144 12.22 4.09 -10.26
C THR A 144 10.99 4.62 -9.51
N THR A 145 11.19 5.61 -8.66
CA THR A 145 10.06 6.24 -7.95
C THR A 145 9.25 7.11 -8.90
N HIS A 146 7.95 6.83 -8.95
CA HIS A 146 6.95 7.58 -9.69
C HIS A 146 5.91 8.20 -8.75
N THR A 147 5.27 9.24 -9.21
CA THR A 147 4.10 9.84 -8.57
C THR A 147 2.87 9.60 -9.43
N LEU A 148 1.90 8.88 -8.90
CA LEU A 148 0.56 8.74 -9.46
C LEU A 148 -0.33 9.86 -8.91
N ARG A 149 -1.10 10.50 -9.80
CA ARG A 149 -2.23 11.35 -9.46
C ARG A 149 -3.42 10.93 -10.30
N VAL A 150 -4.56 10.74 -9.64
CA VAL A 150 -5.83 10.39 -10.30
C VAL A 150 -6.87 11.39 -9.85
N GLU A 151 -7.51 12.03 -10.80
CA GLU A 151 -8.52 13.05 -10.55
C GLU A 151 -9.76 12.84 -11.39
N LYS A 152 -10.90 13.34 -10.93
CA LYS A 152 -12.15 13.27 -11.67
C LYS A 152 -11.99 14.01 -12.99
N THR A 153 -12.37 13.37 -14.10
CA THR A 153 -12.28 13.99 -15.45
C THR A 153 -13.07 15.31 -15.46
N PRO A 154 -12.44 16.42 -15.93
CA PRO A 154 -13.11 17.69 -16.02
C PRO A 154 -14.38 17.61 -16.89
N GLY A 155 -15.51 18.10 -16.34
CA GLY A 155 -16.81 18.03 -17.02
C GLY A 155 -17.62 16.78 -16.71
N ASP A 156 -17.05 15.75 -16.11
CA ASP A 156 -17.83 14.70 -15.47
C ASP A 156 -18.41 15.22 -14.15
N THR A 157 -19.70 15.20 -14.08
CA THR A 157 -20.46 16.12 -13.28
C THR A 157 -20.25 15.94 -11.78
N ALA A 158 -20.43 17.05 -11.04
CA ALA A 158 -20.57 17.09 -9.59
C ALA A 158 -21.56 16.05 -9.00
N THR A 159 -22.34 15.35 -9.82
CA THR A 159 -23.32 14.35 -9.39
C THR A 159 -22.76 12.93 -9.32
N LYS A 160 -21.53 12.70 -9.78
CA LYS A 160 -20.92 11.37 -9.82
C LYS A 160 -19.72 11.26 -8.87
N ALA A 161 -19.56 10.11 -8.24
CA ALA A 161 -18.45 9.81 -7.37
C ALA A 161 -17.28 9.16 -8.16
N MET A 162 -16.06 9.51 -7.86
CA MET A 162 -14.89 8.72 -8.25
C MET A 162 -14.70 7.62 -7.21
N GLN A 163 -14.51 6.39 -7.66
CA GLN A 163 -14.35 5.22 -6.78
C GLN A 163 -13.04 4.50 -7.10
N ILE A 164 -12.42 3.93 -6.08
CA ILE A 164 -11.25 3.08 -6.19
C ILE A 164 -11.43 1.83 -5.33
N ASP A 165 -10.97 0.67 -5.85
CA ASP A 165 -10.86 -0.60 -5.14
C ASP A 165 -9.37 -0.89 -4.82
N MET A 166 -8.52 -0.91 -5.84
CA MET A 166 -7.11 -1.18 -5.66
C MET A 166 -6.23 -0.64 -6.80
N ILE A 167 -4.95 -0.52 -6.51
CA ILE A 167 -3.91 -0.23 -7.50
C ILE A 167 -2.93 -1.41 -7.50
N ARG A 168 -2.73 -2.05 -8.65
CA ARG A 168 -1.65 -3.02 -8.86
C ARG A 168 -0.42 -2.30 -9.39
N VAL A 169 0.71 -2.50 -8.75
CA VAL A 169 2.00 -1.96 -9.18
C VAL A 169 2.89 -3.12 -9.60
N TYR A 170 3.38 -3.09 -10.82
CA TYR A 170 4.39 -4.02 -11.33
C TYR A 170 5.78 -3.48 -11.01
N HIS A 171 6.61 -4.27 -10.37
CA HIS A 171 7.97 -3.87 -9.97
C HIS A 171 8.94 -5.04 -10.04
N GLU A 172 10.21 -4.73 -10.17
CA GLU A 172 11.29 -5.70 -9.99
C GLU A 172 11.45 -6.06 -8.50
N GLU A 173 12.33 -7.01 -8.19
CA GLU A 173 12.65 -7.32 -6.80
C GLU A 173 13.04 -6.06 -6.03
N MET A 174 12.41 -5.86 -4.89
CA MET A 174 12.62 -4.70 -4.03
C MET A 174 13.28 -5.13 -2.73
N ALA A 175 14.52 -4.67 -2.53
CA ALA A 175 15.24 -4.95 -1.31
C ALA A 175 14.66 -4.16 -0.13
N PRO A 176 14.64 -4.74 1.10
CA PRO A 176 14.28 -3.99 2.29
C PRO A 176 15.30 -2.87 2.54
N THR A 177 14.79 -1.69 2.89
CA THR A 177 15.61 -0.50 3.16
C THR A 177 15.76 -0.21 4.65
N SER A 178 14.79 -0.61 5.45
CA SER A 178 14.84 -0.46 6.90
C SER A 178 13.97 -1.48 7.61
N ILE A 179 14.27 -1.67 8.90
CA ILE A 179 13.46 -2.43 9.83
C ILE A 179 13.21 -1.59 11.08
N THR A 180 12.00 -1.60 11.57
CA THR A 180 11.61 -0.91 12.81
C THR A 180 10.99 -1.91 13.79
N LEU A 181 11.17 -1.65 15.08
CA LEU A 181 10.59 -2.44 16.16
C LEU A 181 9.49 -1.62 16.87
N ASP A 182 8.45 -2.29 17.32
CA ASP A 182 7.37 -1.67 18.10
C ASP A 182 7.87 -1.10 19.43
N ARG A 183 9.02 -1.56 19.93
CA ARG A 183 9.70 -1.05 21.13
C ARG A 183 11.19 -1.34 21.10
N SER A 184 11.97 -0.45 21.66
CA SER A 184 13.45 -0.54 21.74
C SER A 184 13.95 -1.14 23.07
N GLU A 185 13.10 -1.17 24.08
CA GLU A 185 13.45 -1.67 25.43
C GLU A 185 12.29 -2.45 26.03
N VAL A 186 12.62 -3.54 26.71
CA VAL A 186 11.66 -4.34 27.48
C VAL A 186 12.29 -4.72 28.82
N THR A 187 11.56 -4.49 29.91
CA THR A 187 11.94 -4.98 31.24
C THR A 187 11.04 -6.16 31.61
N MET A 188 11.65 -7.29 31.92
CA MET A 188 10.93 -8.52 32.28
C MET A 188 11.41 -9.06 33.66
N ILE A 189 10.50 -9.72 34.35
CA ILE A 189 10.85 -10.55 35.52
C ILE A 189 11.38 -11.92 35.04
N PRO A 190 12.19 -12.61 35.81
CA PRO A 190 12.63 -13.97 35.47
C PRO A 190 11.45 -14.91 35.17
N GLY A 191 11.52 -15.59 34.02
CA GLY A 191 10.46 -16.49 33.56
C GLY A 191 9.30 -15.77 32.83
N GLY A 192 9.37 -14.46 32.69
CA GLY A 192 8.41 -13.68 31.87
C GLY A 192 8.65 -13.84 30.38
N SER A 193 7.63 -13.56 29.58
CA SER A 193 7.70 -13.51 28.12
C SER A 193 7.01 -12.25 27.59
N THR A 194 7.41 -11.82 26.42
CA THR A 194 6.78 -10.71 25.67
C THR A 194 6.92 -10.95 24.18
N THR A 195 6.04 -10.35 23.41
CA THR A 195 6.14 -10.34 21.94
C THR A 195 6.74 -9.01 21.49
N LEU A 196 7.68 -9.07 20.58
CA LEU A 196 8.18 -7.92 19.83
C LEU A 196 7.67 -8.04 18.40
N ASN A 197 7.21 -6.92 17.84
CA ASN A 197 6.81 -6.86 16.45
C ASN A 197 7.82 -5.99 15.68
N ALA A 198 8.18 -6.46 14.50
CA ALA A 198 9.03 -5.71 13.58
C ALA A 198 8.28 -5.46 12.28
N SER A 199 8.57 -4.33 11.66
CA SER A 199 8.07 -3.96 10.34
C SER A 199 9.25 -3.70 9.41
N VAL A 200 9.16 -4.21 8.19
CA VAL A 200 10.13 -3.98 7.12
C VAL A 200 9.60 -2.90 6.19
N GLU A 201 10.48 -2.00 5.74
CA GLU A 201 10.14 -0.98 4.77
C GLU A 201 10.99 -1.13 3.49
N PRO A 202 10.41 -0.88 2.30
CA PRO A 202 8.97 -0.74 2.08
C PRO A 202 8.23 -2.05 2.37
N TRP A 203 6.98 -1.99 2.79
CA TRP A 203 6.18 -3.17 3.13
C TRP A 203 5.99 -4.17 1.96
N VAL A 204 6.25 -3.71 0.75
CA VAL A 204 6.26 -4.50 -0.49
C VAL A 204 7.63 -5.10 -0.81
N ALA A 205 8.59 -5.05 0.11
CA ALA A 205 9.90 -5.66 -0.09
C ALA A 205 9.74 -7.16 -0.43
N THR A 206 10.47 -7.62 -1.43
CA THR A 206 10.37 -8.99 -1.94
C THR A 206 10.81 -10.03 -0.92
N ASN A 207 11.73 -9.65 -0.03
CA ASN A 207 12.16 -10.48 1.10
C ASN A 207 12.01 -9.67 2.39
N ASP A 208 10.99 -10.00 3.17
CA ASP A 208 10.68 -9.41 4.47
C ASP A 208 10.96 -10.38 5.65
N ASP A 209 11.65 -11.48 5.40
CA ASP A 209 12.05 -12.44 6.42
C ASP A 209 12.91 -11.80 7.49
N ILE A 210 12.52 -11.93 8.74
CA ILE A 210 13.21 -11.38 9.90
C ILE A 210 13.81 -12.50 10.73
N ILE A 211 15.13 -12.46 10.92
CA ILE A 211 15.84 -13.39 11.79
C ILE A 211 16.08 -12.72 13.14
N TRP A 212 15.49 -13.30 14.18
CA TRP A 212 15.69 -12.88 15.56
C TRP A 212 16.83 -13.65 16.21
N THR A 213 17.69 -12.95 16.91
CA THR A 213 18.79 -13.56 17.65
C THR A 213 18.93 -12.93 19.03
N SER A 214 19.32 -13.74 20.00
CA SER A 214 19.73 -13.26 21.32
C SER A 214 21.24 -13.12 21.40
N SER A 215 21.73 -12.06 22.02
CA SER A 215 23.15 -11.92 22.32
C SER A 215 23.60 -12.77 23.53
N ASN A 216 22.64 -13.29 24.30
CA ASN A 216 22.88 -14.16 25.44
C ASN A 216 21.67 -15.03 25.74
N ASP A 217 21.63 -16.21 25.14
CA ASP A 217 20.55 -17.18 25.28
C ASP A 217 20.37 -17.72 26.71
N ALA A 218 21.38 -17.57 27.57
CA ALA A 218 21.26 -17.92 28.98
C ALA A 218 20.41 -16.91 29.80
N VAL A 219 20.19 -15.70 29.22
CA VAL A 219 19.40 -14.64 29.84
C VAL A 219 18.05 -14.53 29.15
N VAL A 220 18.02 -14.54 27.83
CA VAL A 220 16.80 -14.47 27.00
C VAL A 220 16.97 -15.34 25.78
N SER A 221 15.99 -16.18 25.52
CA SER A 221 15.83 -16.90 24.24
C SER A 221 14.79 -16.23 23.35
N VAL A 222 14.97 -16.28 22.06
CA VAL A 222 14.03 -15.81 21.02
C VAL A 222 13.63 -16.97 20.15
#